data_3cd5ba819495632a1547718e33353c68
#
_entry.id   3cd5ba819495632a1547718e33353c68
#
_cell.length_a   1.000
_cell.length_b   1.000
_cell.length_c   1.000
_cell.angle_alpha   90.00
_cell.angle_beta   90.00
_cell.angle_gamma   90.00
#
_symmetry.space_group_name_H-M   'P 1'
#
loop_
_entity.id
_entity.type
_entity.pdbx_description
1 polymer ?
#
loop_
_entity_poly.entity_id
_entity_poly.type
_entity_poly.pdbx_seq_one_letter_code
_entity_poly.pdbx_strand_id
1 'polypeptide(L)'
;MKKHLSAFRRLINISSILIGITVLLIGILIYLTDRPPDQTYFVYKSFVNISLHNTLPNLFGFIGNSLPSFVHVFCFILLTAGLLQCQKRGCIIVCASWFLIDFIFELGQKFKSLSSTMVPDWFSGIPFLENSKNYFLSGTFDYNDLTAIAIGTILAYFVLSITNKRRKP
;
A
#
# COMPACT_ATOMS: atom_id res chain seq x y z
N MET A 1 21.67 -23.52 -16.27
CA MET A 1 20.35 -23.03 -15.80
C MET A 1 20.21 -23.00 -14.27
N LYS A 2 20.51 -24.06 -13.51
CA LYS A 2 20.41 -24.07 -12.02
C LYS A 2 21.30 -23.03 -11.31
N LYS A 3 22.52 -22.73 -11.78
CA LYS A 3 23.43 -21.72 -11.20
C LYS A 3 22.89 -20.29 -11.35
N HIS A 4 22.26 -19.96 -12.48
CA HIS A 4 21.66 -18.63 -12.68
C HIS A 4 20.42 -18.41 -11.79
N LEU A 5 19.60 -19.44 -11.60
CA LEU A 5 18.46 -19.37 -10.69
C LEU A 5 18.90 -19.23 -9.22
N SER A 6 20.00 -19.88 -8.82
CA SER A 6 20.53 -19.75 -7.45
C SER A 6 21.16 -18.36 -7.20
N ALA A 7 21.79 -17.77 -8.22
CA ALA A 7 22.31 -16.40 -8.15
C ALA A 7 21.16 -15.38 -8.06
N PHE A 8 20.11 -15.52 -8.86
CA PHE A 8 18.93 -14.67 -8.82
C PHE A 8 18.19 -14.76 -7.47
N ARG A 9 18.07 -15.96 -6.90
CA ARG A 9 17.50 -16.15 -5.53
C ARG A 9 18.34 -15.49 -4.43
N ARG A 10 19.63 -15.24 -4.66
CA ARG A 10 20.46 -14.46 -3.72
C ARG A 10 20.23 -12.95 -3.87
N LEU A 11 19.70 -12.49 -5.02
CA LEU A 11 19.54 -11.08 -5.37
C LEU A 11 18.23 -10.46 -4.86
N ILE A 12 17.21 -11.22 -4.47
CA ILE A 12 15.91 -10.70 -3.98
C ILE A 12 15.41 -11.47 -2.76
N ASN A 13 14.64 -10.83 -1.89
CA ASN A 13 13.97 -11.49 -0.78
C ASN A 13 12.59 -12.00 -1.24
N ILE A 14 12.57 -13.17 -1.86
CA ILE A 14 11.36 -13.78 -2.42
C ILE A 14 10.27 -13.94 -1.36
N SER A 15 10.62 -14.33 -0.13
CA SER A 15 9.64 -14.50 0.95
C SER A 15 8.91 -13.20 1.27
N SER A 16 9.62 -12.07 1.39
CA SER A 16 9.01 -10.76 1.62
C SER A 16 8.12 -10.34 0.45
N ILE A 17 8.59 -10.58 -0.79
CA ILE A 17 7.81 -10.26 -1.99
C ILE A 17 6.52 -11.07 -2.05
N LEU A 18 6.58 -12.38 -1.82
CA LEU A 18 5.39 -13.24 -1.84
C LEU A 18 4.37 -12.83 -0.77
N ILE A 19 4.83 -12.55 0.46
CA ILE A 19 3.95 -12.05 1.53
C ILE A 19 3.34 -10.71 1.11
N GLY A 20 4.13 -9.77 0.59
CA GLY A 20 3.67 -8.47 0.13
C GLY A 20 2.60 -8.58 -0.97
N ILE A 21 2.84 -9.44 -1.98
CA ILE A 21 1.86 -9.69 -3.06
C ILE A 21 0.58 -10.30 -2.50
N THR A 22 0.68 -11.30 -1.60
CA THR A 22 -0.50 -11.95 -1.02
C THR A 22 -1.36 -10.93 -0.26
N VAL A 23 -0.75 -10.07 0.56
CA VAL A 23 -1.47 -9.05 1.31
C VAL A 23 -2.05 -7.97 0.37
N LEU A 24 -1.33 -7.62 -0.70
CA LEU A 24 -1.85 -6.70 -1.72
C LEU A 24 -3.11 -7.26 -2.41
N LEU A 25 -3.12 -8.55 -2.74
CA LEU A 25 -4.31 -9.21 -3.33
C LEU A 25 -5.50 -9.21 -2.36
N ILE A 26 -5.25 -9.41 -1.06
CA ILE A 26 -6.29 -9.25 -0.02
C ILE A 26 -6.80 -7.80 0.00
N GLY A 27 -5.92 -6.81 -0.09
CA GLY A 27 -6.31 -5.40 -0.16
C GLY A 27 -7.19 -5.09 -1.38
N ILE A 28 -6.85 -5.62 -2.54
CA ILE A 28 -7.68 -5.49 -3.75
C ILE A 28 -9.07 -6.11 -3.51
N LEU A 29 -9.14 -7.28 -2.89
CA LEU A 29 -10.41 -7.92 -2.57
C LEU A 29 -11.27 -7.04 -1.65
N ILE A 30 -10.69 -6.44 -0.61
CA ILE A 30 -11.39 -5.51 0.29
C ILE A 30 -11.98 -4.33 -0.49
N TYR A 31 -11.22 -3.73 -1.38
CA TYR A 31 -11.71 -2.64 -2.22
C TYR A 31 -12.87 -3.07 -3.12
N LEU A 32 -12.80 -4.25 -3.68
CA LEU A 32 -13.83 -4.75 -4.59
C LEU A 32 -15.13 -5.13 -3.87
N THR A 33 -15.06 -5.59 -2.61
CA THR A 33 -16.23 -6.09 -1.86
C THR A 33 -16.85 -5.04 -0.95
N ASP A 34 -16.04 -4.32 -0.19
CA ASP A 34 -16.52 -3.49 0.92
C ASP A 34 -16.70 -2.02 0.54
N ARG A 35 -16.17 -1.59 -0.61
CA ARG A 35 -16.27 -0.19 -1.04
C ARG A 35 -17.08 -0.02 -2.33
N PRO A 36 -18.01 0.96 -2.37
CA PRO A 36 -18.70 1.31 -3.60
C PRO A 36 -17.69 1.86 -4.63
N PRO A 37 -17.92 1.61 -5.95
CA PRO A 37 -16.97 1.98 -7.01
C PRO A 37 -16.63 3.47 -7.06
N ASP A 38 -17.58 4.34 -6.74
CA ASP A 38 -17.43 5.79 -6.73
C ASP A 38 -16.51 6.30 -5.59
N GLN A 39 -16.33 5.50 -4.54
CA GLN A 39 -15.43 5.78 -3.42
C GLN A 39 -14.07 5.09 -3.55
N THR A 40 -13.87 4.33 -4.63
CA THR A 40 -12.63 3.57 -4.84
C THR A 40 -11.77 4.28 -5.87
N TYR A 41 -10.65 4.86 -5.41
CA TYR A 41 -9.74 5.67 -6.22
C TYR A 41 -9.33 5.00 -7.54
N PHE A 42 -8.99 3.71 -7.51
CA PHE A 42 -8.53 2.96 -8.69
C PHE A 42 -9.65 2.53 -9.63
N VAL A 43 -10.89 2.44 -9.14
CA VAL A 43 -12.06 2.02 -9.92
C VAL A 43 -12.81 3.23 -10.47
N TYR A 44 -12.75 4.37 -9.76
CA TYR A 44 -13.43 5.59 -10.18
C TYR A 44 -12.93 6.07 -11.54
N LYS A 45 -13.81 6.04 -12.54
CA LYS A 45 -13.50 6.41 -13.95
C LYS A 45 -12.36 5.62 -14.61
N SER A 46 -11.98 4.46 -14.08
CA SER A 46 -10.95 3.62 -14.70
C SER A 46 -11.54 2.66 -15.74
N PHE A 47 -10.65 2.11 -16.59
CA PHE A 47 -10.99 1.01 -17.51
C PHE A 47 -11.55 -0.23 -16.80
N VAL A 48 -11.20 -0.41 -15.54
CA VAL A 48 -11.53 -1.59 -14.73
C VAL A 48 -12.73 -1.24 -13.87
N ASN A 49 -13.93 -1.28 -14.45
CA ASN A 49 -15.18 -1.08 -13.71
C ASN A 49 -15.64 -2.41 -13.08
N ILE A 50 -14.80 -3.02 -12.26
CA ILE A 50 -15.11 -4.26 -11.53
C ILE A 50 -15.45 -3.88 -10.10
N SER A 51 -16.68 -4.21 -9.65
CA SER A 51 -17.10 -4.08 -8.27
C SER A 51 -17.92 -5.31 -7.87
N LEU A 52 -17.65 -5.83 -6.69
CA LEU A 52 -18.40 -6.92 -6.06
C LEU A 52 -19.25 -6.42 -4.90
N HIS A 53 -19.26 -5.11 -4.65
CA HIS A 53 -19.91 -4.47 -3.50
C HIS A 53 -21.41 -4.80 -3.39
N ASN A 54 -22.12 -4.91 -4.53
CA ASN A 54 -23.55 -5.27 -4.54
C ASN A 54 -23.80 -6.77 -4.68
N THR A 55 -22.76 -7.57 -4.86
CA THR A 55 -22.87 -9.02 -5.11
C THR A 55 -22.51 -9.84 -3.88
N LEU A 56 -21.60 -9.30 -3.06
CA LEU A 56 -21.15 -9.94 -1.83
C LEU A 56 -21.48 -9.08 -0.60
N PRO A 57 -21.74 -9.69 0.57
CA PRO A 57 -21.89 -8.94 1.81
C PRO A 57 -20.58 -8.26 2.19
N ASN A 58 -20.64 -7.19 2.97
CA ASN A 58 -19.45 -6.58 3.57
C ASN A 58 -18.69 -7.61 4.41
N LEU A 59 -17.51 -8.00 3.95
CA LEU A 59 -16.74 -9.08 4.56
C LEU A 59 -15.93 -8.60 5.77
N PHE A 60 -15.52 -7.33 5.81
CA PHE A 60 -14.60 -6.78 6.79
C PHE A 60 -15.23 -5.76 7.73
N GLY A 61 -16.45 -5.29 7.45
CA GLY A 61 -17.23 -4.39 8.30
C GLY A 61 -16.44 -3.14 8.72
N PHE A 62 -16.46 -2.80 10.02
CA PHE A 62 -15.79 -1.61 10.55
C PHE A 62 -14.27 -1.58 10.30
N ILE A 63 -13.61 -2.74 10.37
CA ILE A 63 -12.16 -2.85 10.14
C ILE A 63 -11.83 -2.56 8.66
N GLY A 64 -12.74 -2.89 7.74
CA GLY A 64 -12.60 -2.65 6.31
C GLY A 64 -12.35 -1.18 5.95
N ASN A 65 -12.71 -0.23 6.80
CA ASN A 65 -12.48 1.19 6.56
C ASN A 65 -10.99 1.54 6.60
N SER A 66 -10.25 1.05 7.61
CA SER A 66 -8.82 1.39 7.81
C SER A 66 -7.85 0.30 7.34
N LEU A 67 -8.38 -0.88 7.00
CA LEU A 67 -7.58 -1.99 6.51
C LEU A 67 -6.82 -1.67 5.22
N PRO A 68 -7.35 -0.89 4.25
CA PRO A 68 -6.59 -0.47 3.08
C PRO A 68 -5.32 0.30 3.41
N SER A 69 -5.36 1.22 4.37
CA SER A 69 -4.19 2.01 4.80
C SER A 69 -3.11 1.11 5.42
N PHE A 70 -3.52 0.12 6.22
CA PHE A 70 -2.63 -0.94 6.72
C PHE A 70 -2.00 -1.74 5.58
N VAL A 71 -2.83 -2.28 4.67
CA VAL A 71 -2.38 -3.13 3.56
C VAL A 71 -1.41 -2.38 2.67
N HIS A 72 -1.70 -1.11 2.34
CA HIS A 72 -0.88 -0.28 1.48
C HIS A 72 0.55 -0.17 2.04
N VAL A 73 0.72 0.37 3.25
CA VAL A 73 2.04 0.55 3.85
C VAL A 73 2.77 -0.78 4.06
N PHE A 74 2.07 -1.80 4.55
CA PHE A 74 2.65 -3.12 4.81
C PHE A 74 3.19 -3.78 3.55
N CYS A 75 2.37 -3.87 2.48
CA CYS A 75 2.79 -4.54 1.26
C CYS A 75 3.88 -3.77 0.52
N PHE A 76 3.81 -2.44 0.44
CA PHE A 76 4.83 -1.66 -0.27
C PHE A 76 6.17 -1.66 0.45
N ILE A 77 6.21 -1.68 1.78
CA ILE A 77 7.45 -1.91 2.54
C ILE A 77 8.05 -3.27 2.17
N LEU A 78 7.26 -4.33 2.19
CA LEU A 78 7.76 -5.69 1.93
C LEU A 78 8.23 -5.85 0.48
N LEU A 79 7.49 -5.30 -0.48
CA LEU A 79 7.85 -5.34 -1.90
C LEU A 79 9.14 -4.55 -2.16
N THR A 80 9.21 -3.30 -1.69
CA THR A 80 10.38 -2.44 -1.88
C THR A 80 11.62 -3.03 -1.23
N ALA A 81 11.54 -3.41 0.05
CA ALA A 81 12.67 -3.98 0.77
C ALA A 81 13.08 -5.36 0.22
N GLY A 82 12.11 -6.14 -0.27
CA GLY A 82 12.35 -7.43 -0.90
C GLY A 82 13.10 -7.31 -2.23
N LEU A 83 12.73 -6.33 -3.07
CA LEU A 83 13.37 -6.05 -4.35
C LEU A 83 14.76 -5.43 -4.17
N LEU A 84 14.93 -4.46 -3.25
CA LEU A 84 16.17 -3.76 -3.00
C LEU A 84 17.16 -4.57 -2.14
N GLN A 85 16.81 -5.74 -1.66
CA GLN A 85 17.63 -6.57 -0.75
C GLN A 85 18.12 -5.80 0.49
N CYS A 86 17.27 -5.03 1.08
CA CYS A 86 17.66 -4.16 2.16
C CYS A 86 18.29 -4.94 3.33
N GLN A 87 19.47 -4.52 3.75
CA GLN A 87 20.04 -4.87 5.05
C GLN A 87 19.32 -4.10 6.18
N LYS A 88 19.64 -4.37 7.43
CA LYS A 88 18.96 -3.79 8.60
C LYS A 88 18.73 -2.27 8.50
N ARG A 89 19.76 -1.49 8.13
CA ARG A 89 19.63 -0.03 7.96
C ARG A 89 18.71 0.33 6.81
N GLY A 90 18.85 -0.34 5.66
CA GLY A 90 17.99 -0.13 4.50
C GLY A 90 16.52 -0.48 4.79
N CYS A 91 16.25 -1.54 5.56
CA CYS A 91 14.89 -1.86 5.97
C CYS A 91 14.26 -0.73 6.82
N ILE A 92 15.02 -0.14 7.74
CA ILE A 92 14.55 0.99 8.55
C ILE A 92 14.23 2.19 7.65
N ILE A 93 15.11 2.50 6.70
CA ILE A 93 14.89 3.61 5.74
C ILE A 93 13.63 3.36 4.92
N VAL A 94 13.43 2.15 4.36
CA VAL A 94 12.24 1.81 3.59
C VAL A 94 10.98 1.92 4.44
N CYS A 95 11.00 1.39 5.67
CA CYS A 95 9.88 1.52 6.60
C CYS A 95 9.54 2.98 6.90
N ALA A 96 10.55 3.79 7.23
CA ALA A 96 10.35 5.21 7.51
C ALA A 96 9.84 5.98 6.29
N SER A 97 10.34 5.68 5.09
CA SER A 97 9.92 6.34 3.86
C SER A 97 8.45 6.06 3.55
N TRP A 98 8.01 4.79 3.56
CA TRP A 98 6.62 4.45 3.29
C TRP A 98 5.68 4.95 4.39
N PHE A 99 6.09 4.85 5.67
CA PHE A 99 5.34 5.45 6.77
C PHE A 99 5.10 6.95 6.56
N LEU A 100 6.16 7.70 6.22
CA LEU A 100 6.06 9.15 5.99
C LEU A 100 5.20 9.48 4.76
N ILE A 101 5.31 8.72 3.68
CA ILE A 101 4.49 8.89 2.49
C ILE A 101 3.02 8.75 2.86
N ASP A 102 2.62 7.63 3.45
CA ASP A 102 1.22 7.37 3.77
C ASP A 102 0.68 8.33 4.84
N PHE A 103 1.52 8.68 5.84
CA PHE A 103 1.20 9.67 6.86
C PHE A 103 0.92 11.05 6.25
N ILE A 104 1.74 11.49 5.29
CA ILE A 104 1.56 12.78 4.59
C ILE A 104 0.30 12.74 3.73
N PHE A 105 0.03 11.64 3.04
CA PHE A 105 -1.19 11.47 2.26
C PHE A 105 -2.45 11.54 3.15
N GLU A 106 -2.43 10.89 4.31
CA GLU A 106 -3.53 10.94 5.27
C GLU A 106 -3.72 12.36 5.86
N LEU A 107 -2.63 13.03 6.24
CA LEU A 107 -2.70 14.44 6.65
C LEU A 107 -3.21 15.35 5.52
N GLY A 108 -2.87 15.04 4.28
CA GLY A 108 -3.35 15.78 3.12
C GLY A 108 -4.87 15.78 3.01
N GLN A 109 -5.53 14.71 3.42
CA GLN A 109 -7.00 14.64 3.47
C GLN A 109 -7.58 15.55 4.57
N LYS A 110 -6.84 15.86 5.62
CA LYS A 110 -7.23 16.85 6.63
C LYS A 110 -7.15 18.28 6.09
N PHE A 111 -6.14 18.58 5.27
CA PHE A 111 -5.88 19.90 4.70
C PHE A 111 -6.24 19.96 3.21
N LYS A 112 -7.46 19.54 2.87
CA LYS A 112 -7.97 19.33 1.51
C LYS A 112 -7.62 20.43 0.51
N SER A 113 -7.91 21.68 0.87
CA SER A 113 -7.67 22.85 0.01
C SER A 113 -6.19 23.02 -0.31
N LEU A 114 -5.34 22.97 0.71
CA LEU A 114 -3.89 23.08 0.54
C LEU A 114 -3.34 21.93 -0.30
N SER A 115 -3.72 20.71 0.03
CA SER A 115 -3.21 19.51 -0.67
C SER A 115 -3.65 19.47 -2.13
N SER A 116 -4.89 19.85 -2.43
CA SER A 116 -5.37 19.90 -3.81
C SER A 116 -4.66 20.95 -4.67
N THR A 117 -4.25 22.07 -4.07
CA THR A 117 -3.47 23.11 -4.78
C THR A 117 -2.01 22.69 -4.98
N MET A 118 -1.46 21.81 -4.13
CA MET A 118 -0.11 21.30 -4.27
C MET A 118 0.01 20.19 -5.34
N VAL A 119 -1.10 19.60 -5.79
CA VAL A 119 -1.07 18.60 -6.86
C VAL A 119 -0.75 19.28 -8.18
N PRO A 120 0.38 18.90 -8.85
CA PRO A 120 0.77 19.50 -10.11
C PRO A 120 -0.23 19.21 -11.24
N ASP A 121 -0.45 20.17 -12.13
CA ASP A 121 -1.41 20.00 -13.24
C ASP A 121 -1.02 18.88 -14.22
N TRP A 122 0.27 18.59 -14.37
CA TRP A 122 0.75 17.51 -15.23
C TRP A 122 0.38 16.11 -14.72
N PHE A 123 -0.07 15.96 -13.47
CA PHE A 123 -0.61 14.69 -12.97
C PHE A 123 -1.84 14.24 -13.74
N SER A 124 -2.63 15.18 -14.29
CA SER A 124 -3.83 14.86 -15.07
C SER A 124 -3.55 14.04 -16.35
N GLY A 125 -2.30 14.04 -16.84
CA GLY A 125 -1.86 13.27 -18.00
C GLY A 125 -1.25 11.90 -17.68
N ILE A 126 -1.15 11.52 -16.41
CA ILE A 126 -0.50 10.27 -15.99
C ILE A 126 -1.53 9.33 -15.36
N PRO A 127 -1.69 8.10 -15.92
CA PRO A 127 -2.56 7.09 -15.31
C PRO A 127 -2.25 6.92 -13.82
N PHE A 128 -3.27 6.76 -13.00
CA PHE A 128 -3.26 6.68 -11.53
C PHE A 128 -2.98 8.00 -10.79
N LEU A 129 -2.30 8.99 -11.39
CA LEU A 129 -2.09 10.30 -10.76
C LEU A 129 -3.18 11.31 -11.11
N GLU A 130 -3.91 11.10 -12.19
CA GLU A 130 -4.96 11.97 -12.71
C GLU A 130 -6.05 12.31 -11.67
N ASN A 131 -6.35 11.37 -10.79
CA ASN A 131 -7.37 11.52 -9.75
C ASN A 131 -6.83 12.06 -8.40
N SER A 132 -5.55 12.46 -8.33
CA SER A 132 -4.93 12.89 -7.06
C SER A 132 -5.63 14.10 -6.43
N LYS A 133 -6.08 15.08 -7.22
CA LYS A 133 -6.87 16.23 -6.70
C LYS A 133 -8.17 15.74 -6.06
N ASN A 134 -8.89 14.85 -6.75
CA ASN A 134 -10.15 14.31 -6.26
C ASN A 134 -9.95 13.45 -4.99
N TYR A 135 -8.86 12.69 -4.93
CA TYR A 135 -8.48 11.92 -3.73
C TYR A 135 -8.40 12.81 -2.48
N PHE A 136 -7.72 13.96 -2.55
CA PHE A 136 -7.63 14.87 -1.42
C PHE A 136 -8.96 15.58 -1.12
N LEU A 137 -9.74 15.97 -2.13
CA LEU A 137 -11.01 16.68 -1.95
C LEU A 137 -12.11 15.77 -1.40
N SER A 138 -12.18 14.52 -1.86
CA SER A 138 -13.23 13.56 -1.48
C SER A 138 -12.85 12.71 -0.27
N GLY A 139 -11.56 12.52 0.00
CA GLY A 139 -11.07 11.73 1.12
C GLY A 139 -11.48 12.31 2.47
N THR A 140 -11.55 11.46 3.47
CA THR A 140 -11.86 11.82 4.87
C THR A 140 -10.70 11.40 5.75
N PHE A 141 -10.12 12.37 6.45
CA PHE A 141 -9.08 12.08 7.43
C PHE A 141 -9.61 11.23 8.58
N ASP A 142 -8.93 10.14 8.92
CA ASP A 142 -9.29 9.28 10.05
C ASP A 142 -8.05 8.93 10.89
N TYR A 143 -8.14 9.09 12.21
CA TYR A 143 -7.09 8.67 13.15
C TYR A 143 -6.87 7.14 13.14
N ASN A 144 -7.91 6.36 12.81
CA ASN A 144 -7.78 4.92 12.67
C ASN A 144 -6.84 4.55 11.51
N ASP A 145 -6.85 5.32 10.41
CA ASP A 145 -5.96 5.12 9.28
C ASP A 145 -4.50 5.39 9.67
N LEU A 146 -4.23 6.44 10.44
CA LEU A 146 -2.90 6.69 10.99
C LEU A 146 -2.42 5.55 11.90
N THR A 147 -3.31 5.01 12.72
CA THR A 147 -3.02 3.87 13.59
C THR A 147 -2.73 2.62 12.75
N ALA A 148 -3.52 2.38 11.71
CA ALA A 148 -3.34 1.27 10.77
C ALA A 148 -1.98 1.36 10.04
N ILE A 149 -1.60 2.56 9.58
CA ILE A 149 -0.28 2.83 8.96
C ILE A 149 0.85 2.51 9.95
N ALA A 150 0.75 2.96 11.20
CA ALA A 150 1.77 2.69 12.20
C ALA A 150 1.91 1.19 12.49
N ILE A 151 0.80 0.49 12.71
CA ILE A 151 0.79 -0.97 12.95
C ILE A 151 1.33 -1.72 11.73
N GLY A 152 0.90 -1.36 10.52
CA GLY A 152 1.37 -1.95 9.26
C GLY A 152 2.88 -1.82 9.10
N THR A 153 3.42 -0.63 9.38
CA THR A 153 4.88 -0.39 9.33
C THR A 153 5.65 -1.25 10.33
N ILE A 154 5.18 -1.34 11.58
CA ILE A 154 5.81 -2.15 12.62
C ILE A 154 5.80 -3.63 12.23
N LEU A 155 4.66 -4.15 11.79
CA LEU A 155 4.53 -5.55 11.38
C LEU A 155 5.37 -5.86 10.14
N ALA A 156 5.44 -4.96 9.16
CA ALA A 156 6.31 -5.12 8.00
C ALA A 156 7.78 -5.21 8.41
N TYR A 157 8.24 -4.36 9.34
CA TYR A 157 9.61 -4.44 9.87
C TYR A 157 9.88 -5.78 10.58
N PHE A 158 8.93 -6.31 11.35
CA PHE A 158 9.06 -7.63 11.97
C PHE A 158 9.21 -8.73 10.93
N VAL A 159 8.36 -8.74 9.91
CA VAL A 159 8.43 -9.73 8.80
C VAL A 159 9.78 -9.63 8.10
N LEU A 160 10.26 -8.43 7.78
CA LEU A 160 11.58 -8.22 7.17
C LEU A 160 12.71 -8.73 8.07
N SER A 161 12.61 -8.51 9.38
CA SER A 161 13.61 -8.97 10.35
C SER A 161 13.71 -10.50 10.40
N ILE A 162 12.56 -11.19 10.33
CA ILE A 162 12.50 -12.66 10.31
C ILE A 162 13.00 -13.22 8.98
N THR A 163 12.52 -12.67 7.87
CA THR A 163 12.86 -13.18 6.54
C THR A 163 14.34 -12.94 6.20
N ASN A 164 14.92 -11.84 6.67
CA ASN A 164 16.35 -11.55 6.49
C ASN A 164 17.25 -12.43 7.38
N LYS A 165 16.83 -12.79 8.61
CA LYS A 165 17.57 -13.72 9.46
C LYS A 165 17.70 -15.10 8.82
N ARG A 166 16.65 -15.61 8.18
CA ARG A 166 16.63 -16.91 7.50
C ARG A 166 17.54 -16.98 6.27
N ARG A 167 18.03 -15.84 5.78
CA ARG A 167 18.91 -15.75 4.59
C ARG A 167 20.40 -15.70 4.93
N LYS A 168 20.76 -15.51 6.17
CA LYS A 168 22.17 -15.62 6.58
C LYS A 168 22.55 -17.09 6.54
N PRO A 169 23.64 -17.46 5.83
CA PRO A 169 24.15 -18.83 5.79
C PRO A 169 24.56 -19.30 7.18
#